data_215ce8ee26ac30cd202403890b2e4b9b
#
_entry.id   215ce8ee26ac30cd202403890b2e4b9b
#
_cell.length_a   1.000
_cell.length_b   1.000
_cell.length_c   1.000
_cell.angle_alpha   90.00
_cell.angle_beta   90.00
_cell.angle_gamma   90.00
#
_symmetry.space_group_name_H-M   'P 1'
#
loop_
_entity.id
_entity.type
_entity.pdbx_description
1 polymer ?
#
loop_
_entity_poly.entity_id
_entity_poly.type
_entity_poly.pdbx_seq_one_letter_code
_entity_poly.pdbx_strand_id
1 'polypeptide(L)'
;LLLIDPKMLELSVYDDIPHLITPVITDMQKAANGLNWCVKEMDKRYKLMSILGVRNLESYNQKISKPNSIPQETKEKLMIEFDDELKQLPYIVVVIDELADLMMVTGKKVEQLIARLAQKARASGIHLVIATQRPSVDVITGLIKANIPSRMSFLVSSKVDSRTILDQGGAEQLLGKGDMLFVEPGTSIPKRIHGAFVTDDEVQKIAKLLRESSSPEYIEEVTKSIEAQELNSDSDNDDDLYNEAVEFVIETRRASISLSLI
;
A
#
# COMPACT_ATOMS: atom_id res chain seq x y z
N LEU A 1 -3.84 2.72 -9.02
CA LEU A 1 -2.85 1.65 -8.82
C LEU A 1 -1.55 2.23 -8.29
N LEU A 2 -0.87 1.49 -7.42
CA LEU A 2 0.53 1.72 -7.01
C LEU A 2 1.33 0.48 -7.43
N LEU A 3 2.21 0.63 -8.41
CA LEU A 3 3.01 -0.46 -8.95
C LEU A 3 4.47 -0.33 -8.51
N ILE A 4 5.04 -1.41 -7.99
CA ILE A 4 6.43 -1.49 -7.52
C ILE A 4 7.13 -2.61 -8.27
N ASP A 5 8.10 -2.25 -9.12
CA ASP A 5 8.88 -3.16 -9.97
C ASP A 5 10.38 -2.87 -9.81
N PRO A 6 11.03 -3.52 -8.85
CA PRO A 6 12.46 -3.34 -8.60
C PRO A 6 13.36 -3.64 -9.79
N LYS A 7 12.92 -4.52 -10.67
CA LYS A 7 13.71 -5.00 -11.79
C LYS A 7 13.49 -4.23 -13.09
N MET A 8 12.50 -3.34 -13.13
CA MET A 8 12.12 -2.54 -14.32
C MET A 8 11.74 -3.37 -15.55
N LEU A 9 11.22 -4.58 -15.37
CA LEU A 9 11.00 -5.52 -16.46
C LEU A 9 9.52 -5.86 -16.69
N GLU A 10 8.76 -6.03 -15.61
CA GLU A 10 7.44 -6.64 -15.69
C GLU A 10 6.32 -5.60 -15.70
N LEU A 11 6.42 -4.56 -14.88
CA LEU A 11 5.34 -3.59 -14.71
C LEU A 11 5.54 -2.27 -15.47
N SER A 12 6.72 -2.00 -16.01
CA SER A 12 7.01 -0.76 -16.74
C SER A 12 6.14 -0.58 -18.02
N VAL A 13 5.61 -1.67 -18.57
CA VAL A 13 4.64 -1.63 -19.69
C VAL A 13 3.36 -0.86 -19.33
N TYR A 14 3.03 -0.74 -18.03
CA TYR A 14 1.86 -0.03 -17.52
C TYR A 14 2.12 1.44 -17.18
N ASP A 15 3.33 1.97 -17.38
CA ASP A 15 3.58 3.39 -17.17
C ASP A 15 2.60 4.26 -17.95
N ASP A 16 2.24 5.40 -17.38
CA ASP A 16 1.32 6.40 -17.92
C ASP A 16 -0.13 5.94 -18.15
N ILE A 17 -0.55 4.78 -17.64
CA ILE A 17 -1.97 4.46 -17.64
C ILE A 17 -2.71 5.34 -16.59
N PRO A 18 -3.96 5.76 -16.87
CA PRO A 18 -4.69 6.73 -16.02
C PRO A 18 -4.99 6.24 -14.61
N HIS A 19 -4.82 4.96 -14.35
CA HIS A 19 -5.06 4.35 -13.04
C HIS A 19 -3.91 4.54 -12.04
N LEU A 20 -2.74 4.96 -12.51
CA LEU A 20 -1.55 5.11 -11.67
C LEU A 20 -1.65 6.36 -10.79
N ILE A 21 -1.32 6.21 -9.50
CA ILE A 21 -1.21 7.33 -8.56
C ILE A 21 0.21 7.92 -8.52
N THR A 22 1.18 7.22 -9.08
CA THR A 22 2.57 7.65 -9.29
C THR A 22 3.15 6.81 -10.45
N PRO A 23 4.21 7.26 -11.16
CA PRO A 23 4.93 6.40 -12.09
C PRO A 23 5.34 5.07 -11.43
N VAL A 24 5.54 4.01 -12.21
CA VAL A 24 5.97 2.71 -11.67
C VAL A 24 7.24 2.90 -10.83
N ILE A 25 7.19 2.48 -9.58
CA ILE A 25 8.28 2.68 -8.63
C ILE A 25 9.32 1.59 -8.82
N THR A 26 10.53 2.00 -9.16
CA THR A 26 11.67 1.11 -9.40
C THR A 26 12.76 1.22 -8.32
N ASP A 27 12.74 2.33 -7.55
CA ASP A 27 13.65 2.57 -6.45
C ASP A 27 13.09 2.04 -5.12
N MET A 28 13.92 1.31 -4.37
CA MET A 28 13.50 0.63 -3.14
C MET A 28 13.15 1.59 -2.01
N GLN A 29 13.84 2.73 -1.91
CA GLN A 29 13.53 3.73 -0.89
C GLN A 29 12.20 4.43 -1.22
N LYS A 30 11.96 4.75 -2.48
CA LYS A 30 10.67 5.28 -2.94
C LYS A 30 9.54 4.26 -2.76
N ALA A 31 9.81 2.97 -2.92
CA ALA A 31 8.85 1.91 -2.64
C ALA A 31 8.45 1.87 -1.16
N ALA A 32 9.42 1.99 -0.25
CA ALA A 32 9.14 2.10 1.19
C ALA A 32 8.33 3.37 1.52
N ASN A 33 8.63 4.49 0.86
CA ASN A 33 7.87 5.74 1.01
C ASN A 33 6.43 5.57 0.51
N GLY A 34 6.21 4.93 -0.65
CA GLY A 34 4.89 4.64 -1.20
C GLY A 34 4.05 3.74 -0.29
N LEU A 35 4.65 2.72 0.31
CA LEU A 35 3.98 1.88 1.30
C LEU A 35 3.62 2.65 2.58
N ASN A 36 4.52 3.54 3.04
CA ASN A 36 4.23 4.41 4.18
C ASN A 36 3.10 5.40 3.88
N TRP A 37 3.08 5.98 2.67
CA TRP A 37 1.97 6.81 2.21
C TRP A 37 0.64 6.02 2.23
N CYS A 38 0.62 4.77 1.77
CA CYS A 38 -0.57 3.91 1.86
C CYS A 38 -1.05 3.71 3.30
N VAL A 39 -0.13 3.62 4.27
CA VAL A 39 -0.47 3.53 5.70
C VAL A 39 -1.11 4.83 6.18
N LYS A 40 -0.55 5.99 5.84
CA LYS A 40 -1.12 7.31 6.19
C LYS A 40 -2.50 7.50 5.55
N GLU A 41 -2.65 7.15 4.27
CA GLU A 41 -3.94 7.20 3.56
C GLU A 41 -4.98 6.26 4.20
N MET A 42 -4.57 5.06 4.60
CA MET A 42 -5.42 4.14 5.35
C MET A 42 -5.91 4.77 6.65
N ASP A 43 -5.03 5.36 7.44
CA ASP A 43 -5.37 5.99 8.71
C ASP A 43 -6.27 7.22 8.50
N LYS A 44 -6.02 8.04 7.45
CA LYS A 44 -6.91 9.14 7.01
C LYS A 44 -8.30 8.61 6.70
N ARG A 45 -8.42 7.56 5.91
CA ARG A 45 -9.71 6.95 5.56
C ARG A 45 -10.44 6.40 6.77
N TYR A 46 -9.74 5.80 7.74
CA TYR A 46 -10.35 5.35 8.98
C TYR A 46 -10.94 6.50 9.81
N LYS A 47 -10.24 7.64 9.90
CA LYS A 47 -10.78 8.85 10.56
C LYS A 47 -12.03 9.34 9.87
N LEU A 48 -12.02 9.49 8.53
CA LEU A 48 -13.20 9.88 7.74
C LEU A 48 -14.39 8.95 7.97
N MET A 49 -14.17 7.63 7.92
CA MET A 49 -15.20 6.62 8.18
C MET A 49 -15.73 6.68 9.61
N SER A 50 -14.87 6.93 10.60
CA SER A 50 -15.25 7.06 11.99
C SER A 50 -16.17 8.25 12.22
N ILE A 51 -15.83 9.43 11.69
CA ILE A 51 -16.66 10.65 11.81
C ILE A 51 -18.01 10.45 11.14
N LEU A 52 -18.06 9.77 9.99
CA LEU A 52 -19.30 9.45 9.30
C LEU A 52 -20.08 8.28 9.93
N GLY A 53 -19.51 7.56 10.92
CA GLY A 53 -20.14 6.41 11.53
C GLY A 53 -20.36 5.24 10.57
N VAL A 54 -19.42 5.01 9.65
CA VAL A 54 -19.44 3.90 8.68
C VAL A 54 -18.24 2.96 8.89
N ARG A 55 -18.35 1.72 8.40
CA ARG A 55 -17.38 0.65 8.72
C ARG A 55 -16.44 0.28 7.57
N ASN A 56 -16.72 0.71 6.36
CA ASN A 56 -15.94 0.38 5.17
C ASN A 56 -16.09 1.46 4.09
N LEU A 57 -15.19 1.42 3.10
CA LEU A 57 -15.15 2.37 2.00
C LEU A 57 -16.43 2.39 1.16
N GLU A 58 -17.06 1.25 0.94
CA GLU A 58 -18.30 1.16 0.17
C GLU A 58 -19.42 1.96 0.86
N SER A 59 -19.63 1.74 2.16
CA SER A 59 -20.60 2.49 2.96
C SER A 59 -20.28 3.97 3.04
N TYR A 60 -18.97 4.33 3.09
CA TYR A 60 -18.51 5.71 2.99
C TYR A 60 -18.96 6.33 1.67
N ASN A 61 -18.62 5.71 0.54
CA ASN A 61 -18.96 6.20 -0.80
C ASN A 61 -20.47 6.31 -1.01
N GLN A 62 -21.26 5.34 -0.52
CA GLN A 62 -22.70 5.41 -0.56
C GLN A 62 -23.28 6.59 0.22
N LYS A 63 -22.67 6.93 1.36
CA LYS A 63 -23.10 8.06 2.20
C LYS A 63 -22.72 9.40 1.57
N ILE A 64 -21.51 9.49 0.98
CA ILE A 64 -21.06 10.68 0.25
C ILE A 64 -21.90 10.93 -1.01
N SER A 65 -22.36 9.89 -1.72
CA SER A 65 -23.27 10.05 -2.88
C SER A 65 -24.62 10.68 -2.51
N LYS A 66 -24.96 10.73 -1.21
CA LYS A 66 -26.21 11.29 -0.69
C LYS A 66 -25.94 12.40 0.31
N PRO A 67 -25.35 13.53 -0.09
CA PRO A 67 -24.85 14.56 0.82
C PRO A 67 -25.93 15.15 1.74
N ASN A 68 -27.22 15.10 1.32
CA ASN A 68 -28.33 15.54 2.15
C ASN A 68 -28.63 14.62 3.35
N SER A 69 -28.08 13.39 3.35
CA SER A 69 -28.21 12.44 4.45
C SER A 69 -27.16 12.64 5.56
N ILE A 70 -26.19 13.52 5.36
CA ILE A 70 -25.12 13.81 6.32
C ILE A 70 -25.54 15.02 7.16
N PRO A 71 -25.63 14.88 8.52
CA PRO A 71 -25.94 15.99 9.41
C PRO A 71 -24.96 17.16 9.22
N GLN A 72 -25.46 18.40 9.37
CA GLN A 72 -24.63 19.59 9.18
C GLN A 72 -23.44 19.64 10.15
N GLU A 73 -23.64 19.26 11.42
CA GLU A 73 -22.59 19.16 12.43
C GLU A 73 -21.46 18.20 12.01
N THR A 74 -21.82 17.08 11.34
CA THR A 74 -20.84 16.10 10.85
C THR A 74 -20.05 16.66 9.66
N LYS A 75 -20.69 17.44 8.78
CA LYS A 75 -19.99 18.11 7.67
C LYS A 75 -19.00 19.14 8.19
N GLU A 76 -19.40 19.93 9.19
CA GLU A 76 -18.52 20.92 9.82
C GLU A 76 -17.30 20.26 10.48
N LYS A 77 -17.48 19.17 11.23
CA LYS A 77 -16.36 18.39 11.78
C LYS A 77 -15.41 17.87 10.70
N LEU A 78 -15.94 17.39 9.58
CA LEU A 78 -15.12 16.89 8.48
C LEU A 78 -14.37 18.03 7.78
N MET A 79 -14.97 19.21 7.62
CA MET A 79 -14.31 20.38 7.04
C MET A 79 -13.20 20.94 7.93
N ILE A 80 -13.37 20.86 9.26
CA ILE A 80 -12.35 21.33 10.22
C ILE A 80 -11.14 20.37 10.25
N GLU A 81 -11.37 19.06 10.17
CA GLU A 81 -10.31 18.05 10.33
C GLU A 81 -9.61 17.70 9.01
N PHE A 82 -10.31 17.89 7.89
CA PHE A 82 -9.80 17.59 6.55
C PHE A 82 -10.19 18.75 5.64
N ASP A 83 -9.29 19.61 5.31
CA ASP A 83 -9.47 20.77 4.42
C ASP A 83 -9.88 20.39 2.97
N ASP A 84 -10.32 19.17 2.77
CA ASP A 84 -10.70 18.57 1.51
C ASP A 84 -12.21 18.54 1.30
N GLU A 85 -12.68 18.77 0.07
CA GLU A 85 -14.05 18.48 -0.34
C GLU A 85 -14.39 17.01 -0.13
N LEU A 86 -15.57 16.76 0.47
CA LEU A 86 -16.10 15.40 0.64
C LEU A 86 -16.39 14.78 -0.72
N LYS A 87 -15.52 13.92 -1.18
CA LYS A 87 -15.67 13.19 -2.44
C LYS A 87 -15.61 11.68 -2.23
N GLN A 88 -16.14 10.94 -3.18
CA GLN A 88 -15.98 9.49 -3.21
C GLN A 88 -14.49 9.13 -3.31
N LEU A 89 -14.10 8.12 -2.55
CA LEU A 89 -12.72 7.64 -2.55
C LEU A 89 -12.60 6.37 -3.40
N PRO A 90 -11.59 6.29 -4.27
CA PRO A 90 -11.34 5.09 -5.06
C PRO A 90 -10.72 3.97 -4.22
N TYR A 91 -10.85 2.72 -4.70
CA TYR A 91 -10.01 1.62 -4.23
C TYR A 91 -8.58 1.85 -4.67
N ILE A 92 -7.63 1.48 -3.81
CA ILE A 92 -6.20 1.47 -4.12
C ILE A 92 -5.73 0.03 -4.16
N VAL A 93 -5.07 -0.36 -5.26
CA VAL A 93 -4.41 -1.67 -5.36
C VAL A 93 -2.92 -1.44 -5.46
N VAL A 94 -2.18 -1.99 -4.50
CA VAL A 94 -0.72 -1.98 -4.47
C VAL A 94 -0.23 -3.32 -5.01
N VAL A 95 0.60 -3.29 -6.03
CA VAL A 95 1.22 -4.48 -6.63
C VAL A 95 2.73 -4.42 -6.43
N ILE A 96 3.29 -5.46 -5.84
CA ILE A 96 4.74 -5.63 -5.67
C ILE A 96 5.15 -6.84 -6.48
N ASP A 97 5.96 -6.64 -7.53
CA ASP A 97 6.40 -7.70 -8.42
C ASP A 97 7.41 -8.65 -7.77
N GLU A 98 8.39 -8.10 -7.05
CA GLU A 98 9.40 -8.90 -6.36
C GLU A 98 9.65 -8.41 -4.93
N LEU A 99 9.02 -9.09 -3.96
CA LEU A 99 9.16 -8.74 -2.55
C LEU A 99 10.58 -8.96 -2.03
N ALA A 100 11.30 -9.98 -2.53
CA ALA A 100 12.65 -10.28 -2.05
C ALA A 100 13.60 -9.10 -2.20
N ASP A 101 13.52 -8.36 -3.29
CA ASP A 101 14.40 -7.22 -3.56
C ASP A 101 14.12 -6.05 -2.57
N LEU A 102 12.85 -5.82 -2.21
CA LEU A 102 12.51 -4.86 -1.16
C LEU A 102 13.03 -5.30 0.21
N MET A 103 12.85 -6.58 0.56
CA MET A 103 13.29 -7.11 1.84
C MET A 103 14.80 -7.05 2.02
N MET A 104 15.58 -7.22 0.95
CA MET A 104 17.04 -7.12 0.97
C MET A 104 17.54 -5.70 1.31
N VAL A 105 16.85 -4.66 0.84
CA VAL A 105 17.31 -3.26 0.98
C VAL A 105 16.71 -2.58 2.21
N THR A 106 15.42 -2.77 2.44
CA THR A 106 14.65 -2.04 3.47
C THR A 106 14.13 -2.92 4.59
N GLY A 107 14.27 -4.24 4.46
CA GLY A 107 14.07 -5.27 5.48
C GLY A 107 12.88 -5.07 6.40
N LYS A 108 13.15 -4.94 7.71
CA LYS A 108 12.13 -4.85 8.76
C LYS A 108 11.12 -3.71 8.58
N LYS A 109 11.53 -2.58 7.98
CA LYS A 109 10.63 -1.44 7.78
C LYS A 109 9.51 -1.79 6.81
N VAL A 110 9.84 -2.36 5.64
CA VAL A 110 8.86 -2.78 4.65
C VAL A 110 7.99 -3.93 5.17
N GLU A 111 8.59 -4.91 5.86
CA GLU A 111 7.84 -6.00 6.48
C GLU A 111 6.75 -5.47 7.44
N GLN A 112 7.07 -4.51 8.29
CA GLN A 112 6.11 -3.89 9.23
C GLN A 112 5.03 -3.11 8.51
N LEU A 113 5.36 -2.34 7.46
CA LEU A 113 4.39 -1.60 6.66
C LEU A 113 3.41 -2.55 5.96
N ILE A 114 3.91 -3.60 5.33
CA ILE A 114 3.08 -4.63 4.68
C ILE A 114 2.17 -5.31 5.71
N ALA A 115 2.70 -5.72 6.86
CA ALA A 115 1.91 -6.34 7.91
C ALA A 115 0.80 -5.41 8.41
N ARG A 116 1.09 -4.13 8.64
CA ARG A 116 0.10 -3.13 9.07
C ARG A 116 -1.00 -2.93 8.03
N LEU A 117 -0.65 -2.81 6.75
CA LEU A 117 -1.61 -2.73 5.66
C LEU A 117 -2.45 -4.00 5.57
N ALA A 118 -1.83 -5.18 5.55
CA ALA A 118 -2.54 -6.45 5.45
C ALA A 118 -3.55 -6.67 6.58
N GLN A 119 -3.25 -6.21 7.80
CA GLN A 119 -4.15 -6.31 8.95
C GLN A 119 -5.39 -5.43 8.86
N LYS A 120 -5.26 -4.22 8.32
CA LYS A 120 -6.30 -3.20 8.47
C LYS A 120 -6.80 -2.61 7.15
N ALA A 121 -6.04 -2.65 6.07
CA ALA A 121 -6.31 -1.87 4.87
C ALA A 121 -7.59 -2.27 4.10
N ARG A 122 -8.08 -3.51 4.28
CA ARG A 122 -9.28 -4.01 3.59
C ARG A 122 -10.51 -3.10 3.75
N ALA A 123 -10.79 -2.68 4.98
CA ALA A 123 -11.96 -1.84 5.24
C ALA A 123 -11.81 -0.43 4.64
N SER A 124 -10.58 0.09 4.54
CA SER A 124 -10.28 1.37 3.90
C SER A 124 -10.18 1.30 2.37
N GLY A 125 -10.38 0.11 1.77
CA GLY A 125 -10.36 -0.09 0.34
C GLY A 125 -8.96 -0.11 -0.27
N ILE A 126 -7.93 -0.48 0.51
CA ILE A 126 -6.57 -0.66 0.01
C ILE A 126 -6.26 -2.15 0.00
N HIS A 127 -5.83 -2.65 -1.16
CA HIS A 127 -5.57 -4.07 -1.41
C HIS A 127 -4.11 -4.29 -1.81
N LEU A 128 -3.55 -5.42 -1.39
CA LEU A 128 -2.17 -5.79 -1.68
C LEU A 128 -2.14 -7.03 -2.58
N VAL A 129 -1.34 -6.98 -3.63
CA VAL A 129 -0.93 -8.12 -4.46
C VAL A 129 0.59 -8.17 -4.38
N ILE A 130 1.12 -9.22 -3.76
CA ILE A 130 2.56 -9.36 -3.49
C ILE A 130 3.05 -10.62 -4.16
N ALA A 131 4.06 -10.46 -5.02
CA ALA A 131 4.72 -11.56 -5.70
C ALA A 131 6.20 -11.67 -5.31
N THR A 132 6.76 -12.85 -5.47
CA THR A 132 8.19 -13.10 -5.36
C THR A 132 8.58 -14.34 -6.16
N GLN A 133 9.73 -14.31 -6.77
CA GLN A 133 10.38 -15.46 -7.42
C GLN A 133 11.34 -16.18 -6.46
N ARG A 134 11.51 -15.67 -5.23
CA ARG A 134 12.41 -16.22 -4.21
C ARG A 134 11.63 -16.61 -2.95
N PRO A 135 10.97 -17.78 -2.95
CA PRO A 135 10.12 -18.21 -1.83
C PRO A 135 10.96 -18.74 -0.66
N SER A 136 11.79 -17.89 -0.06
CA SER A 136 12.55 -18.23 1.15
C SER A 136 11.82 -17.76 2.41
N VAL A 137 12.16 -18.33 3.56
CA VAL A 137 11.60 -17.98 4.86
C VAL A 137 11.95 -16.55 5.29
N ASP A 138 13.05 -16.00 4.77
CA ASP A 138 13.49 -14.62 5.02
C ASP A 138 12.67 -13.59 4.22
N VAL A 139 12.04 -14.01 3.13
CA VAL A 139 11.17 -13.19 2.28
C VAL A 139 9.70 -13.37 2.67
N ILE A 140 9.24 -14.62 2.74
CA ILE A 140 7.89 -14.98 3.16
C ILE A 140 7.90 -15.31 4.65
N THR A 141 8.08 -14.29 5.45
CA THR A 141 8.25 -14.41 6.91
C THR A 141 6.96 -14.86 7.61
N GLY A 142 7.10 -15.32 8.85
CA GLY A 142 5.95 -15.65 9.68
C GLY A 142 4.98 -14.48 9.88
N LEU A 143 5.49 -13.24 9.94
CA LEU A 143 4.69 -12.04 10.08
C LEU A 143 3.85 -11.76 8.82
N ILE A 144 4.44 -11.89 7.63
CA ILE A 144 3.74 -11.77 6.35
C ILE A 144 2.67 -12.86 6.23
N LYS A 145 3.02 -14.12 6.49
CA LYS A 145 2.08 -15.25 6.40
C LYS A 145 0.90 -15.15 7.35
N ALA A 146 1.11 -14.62 8.55
CA ALA A 146 0.05 -14.42 9.54
C ALA A 146 -0.99 -13.38 9.10
N ASN A 147 -0.59 -12.42 8.28
CA ASN A 147 -1.43 -11.28 7.89
C ASN A 147 -1.96 -11.37 6.44
N ILE A 148 -1.36 -12.22 5.60
CA ILE A 148 -1.79 -12.47 4.23
C ILE A 148 -2.26 -13.93 4.12
N PRO A 149 -3.54 -14.19 4.38
CA PRO A 149 -4.07 -15.56 4.41
C PRO A 149 -4.35 -16.13 3.02
N SER A 150 -4.58 -15.30 2.01
CA SER A 150 -4.74 -15.76 0.62
C SER A 150 -3.38 -15.98 0.00
N ARG A 151 -3.12 -17.19 -0.50
CA ARG A 151 -1.82 -17.53 -1.07
C ARG A 151 -1.97 -18.32 -2.36
N MET A 152 -1.10 -18.02 -3.32
CA MET A 152 -1.02 -18.72 -4.59
C MET A 152 0.42 -19.16 -4.84
N SER A 153 0.58 -20.35 -5.41
CA SER A 153 1.87 -20.81 -5.90
C SER A 153 1.71 -21.42 -7.29
N PHE A 154 2.49 -20.93 -8.22
CA PHE A 154 2.77 -21.62 -9.48
C PHE A 154 3.79 -22.74 -9.24
N LEU A 155 4.22 -23.42 -10.32
CA LEU A 155 5.27 -24.42 -10.26
C LEU A 155 6.53 -23.87 -9.56
N VAL A 156 7.01 -24.58 -8.56
CA VAL A 156 8.26 -24.27 -7.84
C VAL A 156 9.24 -25.44 -7.96
N SER A 157 10.53 -25.15 -7.69
CA SER A 157 11.62 -26.12 -7.89
C SER A 157 11.63 -27.22 -6.83
N SER A 158 11.10 -26.98 -5.64
CA SER A 158 11.19 -27.92 -4.53
C SER A 158 9.94 -27.96 -3.64
N LYS A 159 9.78 -29.07 -2.93
CA LYS A 159 8.76 -29.21 -1.89
C LYS A 159 8.96 -28.24 -0.73
N VAL A 160 10.18 -27.77 -0.49
CA VAL A 160 10.50 -26.77 0.53
C VAL A 160 9.89 -25.44 0.14
N ASP A 161 10.05 -25.03 -1.13
CA ASP A 161 9.48 -23.79 -1.66
C ASP A 161 7.94 -23.80 -1.56
N SER A 162 7.31 -24.94 -1.95
CA SER A 162 5.87 -25.11 -1.80
C SER A 162 5.43 -24.94 -0.36
N ARG A 163 6.13 -25.54 0.60
CA ARG A 163 5.82 -25.38 2.03
C ARG A 163 6.04 -23.95 2.53
N THR A 164 7.05 -23.28 2.03
CA THR A 164 7.29 -21.87 2.39
C THR A 164 6.11 -21.00 2.00
N ILE A 165 5.50 -21.23 0.84
CA ILE A 165 4.37 -20.43 0.34
C ILE A 165 3.05 -20.90 0.95
N LEU A 166 2.75 -22.20 0.80
CA LEU A 166 1.42 -22.78 1.04
C LEU A 166 1.29 -23.51 2.39
N ASP A 167 2.35 -23.58 3.19
CA ASP A 167 2.48 -24.41 4.40
C ASP A 167 2.38 -25.93 4.12
N GLN A 168 2.32 -26.35 2.85
CA GLN A 168 2.23 -27.73 2.41
C GLN A 168 2.92 -27.95 1.05
N GLY A 169 3.25 -29.18 0.74
CA GLY A 169 3.79 -29.56 -0.56
C GLY A 169 2.69 -29.62 -1.64
N GLY A 170 3.10 -29.75 -2.89
CA GLY A 170 2.22 -29.95 -4.04
C GLY A 170 2.50 -29.00 -5.20
N ALA A 171 2.98 -27.77 -4.93
CA ALA A 171 3.31 -26.84 -6.00
C ALA A 171 4.50 -27.29 -6.85
N GLU A 172 5.40 -28.12 -6.32
CA GLU A 172 6.50 -28.75 -7.06
C GLU A 172 6.04 -29.79 -8.09
N GLN A 173 4.76 -30.17 -8.05
CA GLN A 173 4.16 -31.16 -8.96
C GLN A 173 3.27 -30.52 -10.03
N LEU A 174 3.19 -29.21 -10.06
CA LEU A 174 2.40 -28.48 -11.04
C LEU A 174 3.02 -28.58 -12.45
N LEU A 175 2.20 -28.40 -13.47
CA LEU A 175 2.60 -28.55 -14.88
C LEU A 175 3.30 -27.31 -15.45
N GLY A 176 3.30 -26.18 -14.73
CA GLY A 176 3.73 -24.89 -15.27
C GLY A 176 2.67 -24.25 -16.16
N LYS A 177 3.04 -23.21 -16.92
CA LYS A 177 2.17 -22.51 -17.88
C LYS A 177 0.82 -22.05 -17.32
N GLY A 178 0.82 -21.50 -16.10
CA GLY A 178 -0.38 -21.00 -15.43
C GLY A 178 -1.11 -22.00 -14.53
N ASP A 179 -0.62 -23.25 -14.44
CA ASP A 179 -1.11 -24.22 -13.46
C ASP A 179 -0.66 -23.79 -12.06
N MET A 180 -1.60 -23.61 -11.12
CA MET A 180 -1.34 -23.06 -9.79
C MET A 180 -2.17 -23.73 -8.70
N LEU A 181 -1.68 -23.65 -7.48
CA LEU A 181 -2.42 -23.94 -6.25
C LEU A 181 -2.82 -22.63 -5.56
N PHE A 182 -4.08 -22.51 -5.20
CA PHE A 182 -4.64 -21.36 -4.50
C PHE A 182 -5.24 -21.77 -3.15
N VAL A 183 -4.80 -21.12 -2.07
CA VAL A 183 -5.35 -21.27 -0.72
C VAL A 183 -6.19 -20.05 -0.39
N GLU A 184 -7.49 -20.27 -0.20
CA GLU A 184 -8.43 -19.24 0.22
C GLU A 184 -8.29 -18.93 1.72
N PRO A 185 -8.64 -17.70 2.16
CA PRO A 185 -8.69 -17.39 3.58
C PRO A 185 -9.66 -18.31 4.33
N GLY A 186 -9.21 -18.81 5.49
CA GLY A 186 -10.03 -19.67 6.35
C GLY A 186 -10.07 -21.15 5.97
N THR A 187 -9.30 -21.56 4.94
CA THR A 187 -9.10 -22.96 4.60
C THR A 187 -7.61 -23.30 4.47
N SER A 188 -7.25 -24.54 4.75
CA SER A 188 -5.91 -25.09 4.49
C SER A 188 -5.86 -25.96 3.24
N ILE A 189 -7.00 -26.16 2.56
CA ILE A 189 -7.08 -27.05 1.39
C ILE A 189 -6.87 -26.21 0.12
N PRO A 190 -5.78 -26.43 -0.63
CA PRO A 190 -5.53 -25.70 -1.86
C PRO A 190 -6.46 -26.16 -2.97
N LYS A 191 -6.95 -25.21 -3.74
CA LYS A 191 -7.66 -25.45 -5.00
C LYS A 191 -6.65 -25.39 -6.14
N ARG A 192 -6.67 -26.37 -7.02
CA ARG A 192 -5.89 -26.31 -8.26
C ARG A 192 -6.66 -25.49 -9.29
N ILE A 193 -6.02 -24.46 -9.82
CA ILE A 193 -6.59 -23.53 -10.78
C ILE A 193 -5.60 -23.42 -11.95
N HIS A 194 -6.11 -23.17 -13.15
CA HIS A 194 -5.27 -22.90 -14.30
C HIS A 194 -5.53 -21.48 -14.79
N GLY A 195 -4.51 -20.62 -14.73
CA GLY A 195 -4.54 -19.26 -15.26
C GLY A 195 -4.53 -19.27 -16.80
N ALA A 196 -5.31 -18.38 -17.41
CA ALA A 196 -5.24 -18.18 -18.84
C ALA A 196 -3.89 -17.63 -19.27
N PHE A 197 -3.41 -18.07 -20.45
CA PHE A 197 -2.23 -17.47 -21.04
C PHE A 197 -2.57 -16.10 -21.63
N VAL A 198 -1.77 -15.09 -21.28
CA VAL A 198 -1.86 -13.73 -21.81
C VAL A 198 -0.54 -13.42 -22.50
N THR A 199 -0.60 -12.92 -23.75
CA THR A 199 0.58 -12.58 -24.53
C THR A 199 1.06 -11.16 -24.24
N ASP A 200 2.35 -10.89 -24.46
CA ASP A 200 2.91 -9.53 -24.33
C ASP A 200 2.20 -8.54 -25.25
N ASP A 201 1.83 -8.97 -26.48
CA ASP A 201 1.08 -8.15 -27.42
C ASP A 201 -0.31 -7.74 -26.89
N GLU A 202 -1.00 -8.63 -26.17
CA GLU A 202 -2.29 -8.33 -25.54
C GLU A 202 -2.12 -7.32 -24.43
N VAL A 203 -1.10 -7.50 -23.57
CA VAL A 203 -0.78 -6.55 -22.48
C VAL A 203 -0.46 -5.17 -23.06
N GLN A 204 0.42 -5.09 -24.06
CA GLN A 204 0.79 -3.83 -24.71
C GLN A 204 -0.39 -3.12 -25.36
N LYS A 205 -1.29 -3.87 -26.03
CA LYS A 205 -2.51 -3.31 -26.62
C LYS A 205 -3.43 -2.69 -25.57
N ILE A 206 -3.66 -3.40 -24.47
CA ILE A 206 -4.51 -2.89 -23.38
C ILE A 206 -3.87 -1.66 -22.73
N ALA A 207 -2.58 -1.71 -22.39
CA ALA A 207 -1.87 -0.57 -21.82
C ALA A 207 -1.91 0.66 -22.74
N LYS A 208 -1.74 0.46 -24.05
CA LYS A 208 -1.87 1.53 -25.05
C LYS A 208 -3.27 2.14 -25.07
N LEU A 209 -4.31 1.32 -25.13
CA LEU A 209 -5.71 1.79 -25.09
C LEU A 209 -6.00 2.61 -23.83
N LEU A 210 -5.48 2.19 -22.67
CA LEU A 210 -5.66 2.91 -21.43
C LEU A 210 -4.96 4.27 -21.46
N ARG A 211 -3.73 4.35 -21.96
CA ARG A 211 -3.00 5.63 -22.15
C ARG A 211 -3.71 6.59 -23.10
N GLU A 212 -4.33 6.05 -24.15
CA GLU A 212 -5.10 6.85 -25.11
C GLU A 212 -6.44 7.38 -24.52
N SER A 213 -6.95 6.75 -23.46
CA SER A 213 -8.24 7.15 -22.85
C SER A 213 -8.14 8.41 -21.98
N SER A 214 -7.09 8.56 -21.20
CA SER A 214 -6.79 9.75 -20.39
C SER A 214 -5.38 9.67 -19.82
N SER A 215 -4.85 10.82 -19.36
CA SER A 215 -3.55 10.90 -18.68
C SER A 215 -3.71 10.58 -17.19
N PRO A 216 -2.67 10.06 -16.52
CA PRO A 216 -2.67 9.83 -15.09
C PRO A 216 -2.64 11.16 -14.30
N GLU A 217 -3.30 11.18 -13.15
CA GLU A 217 -3.21 12.26 -12.15
C GLU A 217 -2.28 11.78 -11.02
N TYR A 218 -0.99 12.08 -11.15
CA TYR A 218 0.02 11.64 -10.18
C TYR A 218 -0.06 12.44 -8.87
N ILE A 219 0.10 11.74 -7.75
CA ILE A 219 0.17 12.30 -6.40
C ILE A 219 1.64 12.37 -6.00
N GLU A 220 2.20 13.56 -5.97
CA GLU A 220 3.64 13.76 -5.69
C GLU A 220 4.08 13.26 -4.32
N GLU A 221 3.20 13.33 -3.31
CA GLU A 221 3.47 12.94 -1.94
C GLU A 221 3.78 11.44 -1.78
N VAL A 222 3.32 10.60 -2.73
CA VAL A 222 3.47 9.13 -2.65
C VAL A 222 4.93 8.71 -2.55
N THR A 223 5.83 9.38 -3.25
CA THR A 223 7.26 9.00 -3.31
C THR A 223 8.17 9.91 -2.50
N LYS A 224 7.64 10.98 -1.89
CA LYS A 224 8.44 11.89 -1.04
C LYS A 224 9.00 11.14 0.18
N SER A 225 10.17 11.54 0.66
CA SER A 225 10.77 10.95 1.85
C SER A 225 9.87 11.16 3.08
N ILE A 226 10.00 10.26 4.07
CA ILE A 226 9.25 10.36 5.32
C ILE A 226 9.54 11.69 6.03
N GLU A 227 10.82 12.10 6.05
CA GLU A 227 11.27 13.38 6.61
C GLU A 227 10.64 14.58 5.89
N ALA A 228 10.55 14.54 4.54
CA ALA A 228 9.90 15.59 3.76
C ALA A 228 8.37 15.60 3.93
N GLN A 229 7.76 14.45 4.26
CA GLN A 229 6.34 14.37 4.57
C GLN A 229 6.03 14.90 5.97
N GLU A 230 6.90 14.67 6.94
CA GLU A 230 6.78 15.21 8.30
C GLU A 230 6.95 16.73 8.32
N LEU A 231 7.94 17.26 7.60
CA LEU A 231 8.15 18.70 7.46
C LEU A 231 6.97 19.45 6.81
N ASN A 232 6.23 18.79 5.90
CA ASN A 232 5.05 19.40 5.28
C ASN A 232 3.78 19.26 6.15
N SER A 233 3.73 18.28 7.06
CA SER A 233 2.62 18.13 8.02
C SER A 233 2.76 19.05 9.24
N ASP A 234 3.98 19.44 9.58
CA ASP A 234 4.27 20.38 10.69
C ASP A 234 4.12 21.85 10.28
N SER A 235 4.02 22.16 8.98
CA SER A 235 3.81 23.54 8.54
C SER A 235 2.41 24.10 8.83
N ASP A 236 1.44 23.26 9.20
CA ASP A 236 0.09 23.68 9.60
C ASP A 236 -0.17 23.61 11.13
N ASN A 237 0.76 23.06 11.90
CA ASN A 237 0.78 23.22 13.35
C ASN A 237 1.96 24.14 13.71
N ASP A 238 1.71 25.42 13.68
CA ASP A 238 2.53 26.44 14.36
C ASP A 238 2.39 26.16 15.85
N ASP A 239 3.18 25.19 16.35
CA ASP A 239 3.24 24.88 17.77
C ASP A 239 3.98 26.03 18.45
N ASP A 240 3.23 26.95 19.06
CA ASP A 240 3.75 28.10 19.81
C ASP A 240 4.86 27.67 20.77
N LEU A 241 4.76 26.46 21.35
CA LEU A 241 5.76 25.85 22.21
C LEU A 241 7.06 25.49 21.49
N TYR A 242 6.99 25.10 20.20
CA TYR A 242 8.19 24.82 19.40
C TYR A 242 8.97 26.10 19.13
N ASN A 243 8.28 27.17 18.77
CA ASN A 243 8.90 28.48 18.51
C ASN A 243 9.50 29.08 19.79
N GLU A 244 8.82 28.98 20.93
CA GLU A 244 9.36 29.36 22.24
C GLU A 244 10.61 28.53 22.62
N ALA A 245 10.59 27.22 22.37
CA ALA A 245 11.74 26.36 22.63
C ALA A 245 12.94 26.70 21.74
N VAL A 246 12.71 27.02 20.47
CA VAL A 246 13.76 27.47 19.53
C VAL A 246 14.36 28.81 19.97
N GLU A 247 13.53 29.80 20.33
CA GLU A 247 13.99 31.09 20.84
C GLU A 247 14.81 30.91 22.12
N PHE A 248 14.36 30.09 23.04
CA PHE A 248 15.07 29.79 24.29
C PHE A 248 16.45 29.13 24.03
N VAL A 249 16.53 28.18 23.08
CA VAL A 249 17.82 27.54 22.70
C VAL A 249 18.75 28.54 22.03
N ILE A 250 18.24 29.43 21.20
CA ILE A 250 19.03 30.48 20.55
C ILE A 250 19.59 31.47 21.58
N GLU A 251 18.76 31.89 22.55
CA GLU A 251 19.10 32.85 23.58
C GLU A 251 20.10 32.29 24.60
N THR A 252 19.89 31.05 25.04
CA THR A 252 20.73 30.40 26.06
C THR A 252 21.97 29.70 25.48
N ARG A 253 22.02 29.45 24.17
CA ARG A 253 23.02 28.63 23.46
C ARG A 253 23.27 27.25 24.09
N ARG A 254 22.25 26.68 24.72
CA ARG A 254 22.28 25.37 25.36
C ARG A 254 21.04 24.55 24.96
N ALA A 255 21.28 23.40 24.35
CA ALA A 255 20.23 22.42 24.05
C ALA A 255 20.40 21.22 25.00
N SER A 256 19.48 21.04 25.93
CA SER A 256 19.37 19.81 26.70
C SER A 256 17.91 19.45 26.97
N ILE A 257 17.59 18.16 26.93
CA ILE A 257 16.24 17.63 27.11
C ILE A 257 15.62 18.02 28.47
N SER A 258 16.45 18.25 29.49
CA SER A 258 15.98 18.67 30.83
C SER A 258 15.65 20.16 30.96
N LEU A 259 16.02 20.98 29.97
CA LEU A 259 15.73 22.43 29.93
C LEU A 259 14.51 22.77 29.09
N SER A 260 14.04 21.86 28.23
CA SER A 260 12.86 22.03 27.39
C SER A 260 11.55 21.58 28.05
N LEU A 261 11.59 21.18 29.32
CA LEU A 261 10.43 20.69 30.11
C LEU A 261 10.00 21.69 31.21
N ILE A 262 10.50 22.92 31.19
CA ILE A 262 10.07 24.02 32.05
C ILE A 262 9.28 25.02 31.22
#